data_5e3845304a763f54a24dfdb44d69990c
#
_entry.id   5e3845304a763f54a24dfdb44d69990c
#
_cell.length_a   1.000
_cell.length_b   1.000
_cell.length_c   1.000
_cell.angle_alpha   90.00
_cell.angle_beta   90.00
_cell.angle_gamma   90.00
#
_symmetry.space_group_name_H-M   'P 1'
#
loop_
_entity.id
_entity.type
_entity.pdbx_description
1 polymer ?
#
loop_
_entity_poly.entity_id
_entity_poly.type
_entity_poly.pdbx_seq_one_letter_code
_entity_poly.pdbx_strand_id
1 'polypeptide(L)'
;MIFGASSFAGPLADLKEHVGFIELYIPKLGIYNGSALETEKLEEILDKISIYDFACTVHAPYSAADPKYPSALQVDTARMGEREFALMEESITLANRIGAQIVVLHPGRIGSDREKAYSSMVKNLSVLASMAEDYGVMLGLENKEGTDPSNFCSEAEELFRTIETVNSGHLKATFDIGHANLTCGGNSEKLRTFVQTLQKHIVHLHLHDNNGQWTEKYDGDEHMAPGKGCTDFSALKLLSGYRGVYNLEVFSVEDIHFGKKTLEKSL
;
A
#
# COMPACT_ATOMS: atom_id res chain seq x y z
N MET A 1 8.07 13.21 -12.37
CA MET A 1 7.65 12.15 -11.44
C MET A 1 8.29 12.40 -10.07
N ILE A 2 7.54 12.19 -9.00
CA ILE A 2 8.05 12.21 -7.62
C ILE A 2 8.24 10.76 -7.20
N PHE A 3 9.48 10.35 -6.94
CA PHE A 3 9.75 8.99 -6.49
C PHE A 3 9.81 8.91 -4.97
N GLY A 4 9.18 7.87 -4.43
CA GLY A 4 9.24 7.46 -3.05
C GLY A 4 9.77 6.04 -2.90
N ALA A 5 9.99 5.63 -1.65
CA ALA A 5 10.36 4.26 -1.30
C ALA A 5 9.73 3.85 0.03
N SER A 6 9.43 2.58 0.18
CA SER A 6 8.98 2.05 1.46
C SER A 6 10.14 1.97 2.45
N SER A 7 9.88 2.36 3.70
CA SER A 7 10.90 2.46 4.77
C SER A 7 11.58 1.14 5.12
N PHE A 8 11.06 0.01 4.67
CA PHE A 8 11.69 -1.29 4.88
C PHE A 8 12.83 -1.60 3.88
N ALA A 9 13.00 -0.77 2.84
CA ALA A 9 14.04 -0.99 1.83
C ALA A 9 15.47 -0.71 2.35
N GLY A 10 15.60 0.06 3.43
CA GLY A 10 16.90 0.34 4.06
C GLY A 10 16.83 1.43 5.13
N PRO A 11 17.99 1.76 5.73
CA PRO A 11 18.08 2.87 6.66
C PRO A 11 17.64 4.20 6.02
N LEU A 12 16.92 5.05 6.77
CA LEU A 12 16.46 6.34 6.26
C LEU A 12 17.58 7.24 5.72
N ALA A 13 18.77 7.16 6.33
CA ALA A 13 19.96 7.90 5.88
C ALA A 13 20.37 7.51 4.45
N ASP A 14 20.31 6.20 4.14
CA ASP A 14 20.69 5.70 2.81
C ASP A 14 19.59 5.99 1.79
N LEU A 15 18.32 5.89 2.21
CA LEU A 15 17.17 6.20 1.36
C LEU A 15 17.14 7.67 0.92
N LYS A 16 17.59 8.60 1.78
CA LYS A 16 17.65 10.04 1.49
C LYS A 16 18.49 10.38 0.26
N GLU A 17 19.52 9.60 -0.02
CA GLU A 17 20.38 9.79 -1.19
C GLU A 17 19.66 9.49 -2.53
N HIS A 18 18.50 8.80 -2.47
CA HIS A 18 17.80 8.32 -3.65
C HIS A 18 16.42 8.91 -3.86
N VAL A 19 15.69 9.17 -2.77
CA VAL A 19 14.30 9.66 -2.81
C VAL A 19 14.07 10.78 -1.80
N GLY A 20 13.12 11.67 -2.08
CA GLY A 20 12.67 12.71 -1.14
C GLY A 20 11.35 12.36 -0.44
N PHE A 21 10.80 11.18 -0.72
CA PHE A 21 9.52 10.73 -0.21
C PHE A 21 9.64 9.33 0.39
N ILE A 22 9.10 9.12 1.58
CA ILE A 22 9.13 7.82 2.27
C ILE A 22 7.73 7.38 2.65
N GLU A 23 7.41 6.14 2.34
CA GLU A 23 6.27 5.45 2.93
C GLU A 23 6.71 4.77 4.22
N LEU A 24 6.14 5.21 5.33
CA LEU A 24 6.39 4.62 6.64
C LEU A 24 5.61 3.31 6.77
N TYR A 25 6.30 2.20 6.61
CA TYR A 25 5.73 0.87 6.74
C TYR A 25 5.67 0.46 8.22
N ILE A 26 4.55 0.80 8.89
CA ILE A 26 4.36 0.65 10.33
C ILE A 26 4.78 -0.71 10.87
N PRO A 27 4.46 -1.85 10.25
CA PRO A 27 4.78 -3.17 10.81
C PRO A 27 6.27 -3.46 11.03
N LYS A 28 7.15 -2.73 10.32
CA LYS A 28 8.61 -2.90 10.45
C LYS A 28 9.35 -1.69 11.03
N LEU A 29 8.64 -0.65 11.46
CA LEU A 29 9.28 0.52 12.08
C LEU A 29 9.87 0.24 13.47
N GLY A 30 9.46 -0.86 14.12
CA GLY A 30 9.93 -1.20 15.47
C GLY A 30 9.38 -0.30 16.59
N ILE A 31 8.31 0.43 16.30
CA ILE A 31 7.65 1.37 17.24
C ILE A 31 6.58 0.73 18.11
N TYR A 32 6.38 -0.59 18.01
CA TYR A 32 5.41 -1.32 18.81
C TYR A 32 6.08 -2.38 19.68
N ASN A 33 5.56 -2.54 20.90
CA ASN A 33 5.81 -3.67 21.76
C ASN A 33 4.49 -4.44 21.94
N GLY A 34 4.37 -5.58 21.25
CA GLY A 34 3.06 -6.19 21.03
C GLY A 34 2.18 -5.25 20.19
N SER A 35 1.03 -4.86 20.72
CA SER A 35 0.14 -3.84 20.14
C SER A 35 0.24 -2.46 20.80
N ALA A 36 1.14 -2.28 21.77
CA ALA A 36 1.33 -1.00 22.45
C ALA A 36 2.36 -0.15 21.73
N LEU A 37 1.98 1.08 21.38
CA LEU A 37 2.86 2.06 20.74
C LEU A 37 3.94 2.54 21.73
N GLU A 38 5.22 2.43 21.36
CA GLU A 38 6.36 2.96 22.10
C GLU A 38 6.66 4.39 21.64
N THR A 39 6.11 5.35 22.36
CA THR A 39 6.17 6.78 22.00
C THR A 39 7.61 7.28 21.79
N GLU A 40 8.55 6.88 22.64
CA GLU A 40 9.96 7.30 22.54
C GLU A 40 10.58 6.87 21.20
N LYS A 41 10.33 5.62 20.78
CA LYS A 41 10.82 5.11 19.49
C LYS A 41 10.16 5.81 18.31
N LEU A 42 8.88 6.14 18.43
CA LEU A 42 8.19 6.92 17.41
C LEU A 42 8.84 8.30 17.26
N GLU A 43 9.08 9.02 18.38
CA GLU A 43 9.75 10.34 18.34
C GLU A 43 11.12 10.26 17.64
N GLU A 44 11.93 9.24 17.93
CA GLU A 44 13.24 9.05 17.26
C GLU A 44 13.11 8.92 15.73
N ILE A 45 12.03 8.29 15.24
CA ILE A 45 11.78 8.18 13.80
C ILE A 45 11.31 9.51 13.23
N LEU A 46 10.42 10.22 13.93
CA LEU A 46 9.92 11.53 13.50
C LEU A 46 11.06 12.55 13.43
N ASP A 47 11.97 12.54 14.39
CA ASP A 47 13.16 13.38 14.37
C ASP A 47 14.02 13.11 13.11
N LYS A 48 14.24 11.84 12.78
CA LYS A 48 14.98 11.46 11.56
C LYS A 48 14.28 11.92 10.28
N ILE A 49 12.94 11.76 10.21
CA ILE A 49 12.15 12.24 9.08
C ILE A 49 12.32 13.75 8.92
N SER A 50 12.25 14.50 10.02
CA SER A 50 12.44 15.95 10.03
C SER A 50 13.88 16.35 9.63
N ILE A 51 14.90 15.69 10.19
CA ILE A 51 16.31 15.96 9.88
C ILE A 51 16.61 15.71 8.40
N TYR A 52 16.05 14.65 7.81
CA TYR A 52 16.25 14.31 6.41
C TYR A 52 15.28 15.03 5.46
N ASP A 53 14.34 15.82 5.98
CA ASP A 53 13.35 16.56 5.20
C ASP A 53 12.59 15.62 4.22
N PHE A 54 12.07 14.52 4.75
CA PHE A 54 11.22 13.61 3.98
C PHE A 54 9.76 14.07 3.99
N ALA A 55 9.12 14.08 2.82
CA ALA A 55 7.68 13.99 2.74
C ALA A 55 7.25 12.51 2.90
N CYS A 56 6.09 12.26 3.50
CA CYS A 56 5.70 10.90 3.87
C CYS A 56 4.28 10.52 3.43
N THR A 57 4.09 9.21 3.23
CA THR A 57 2.83 8.49 3.40
C THR A 57 2.98 7.48 4.54
N VAL A 58 1.89 6.88 4.96
CA VAL A 58 1.89 5.85 6.02
C VAL A 58 1.27 4.58 5.43
N HIS A 59 1.95 3.45 5.59
CA HIS A 59 1.38 2.13 5.31
C HIS A 59 0.94 1.50 6.63
N ALA A 60 -0.37 1.36 6.81
CA ALA A 60 -0.96 0.82 8.03
C ALA A 60 -0.69 -0.69 8.20
N PRO A 61 -0.86 -1.22 9.42
CA PRO A 61 -0.89 -2.67 9.65
C PRO A 61 -1.98 -3.36 8.83
N TYR A 62 -1.73 -4.61 8.45
CA TYR A 62 -2.64 -5.43 7.66
C TYR A 62 -2.59 -6.91 8.05
N SER A 63 -3.40 -7.76 7.44
CA SER A 63 -3.37 -9.21 7.64
C SER A 63 -2.39 -9.86 6.67
N ALA A 64 -1.24 -10.27 7.19
CA ALA A 64 -0.19 -10.96 6.44
C ALA A 64 -0.17 -12.46 6.76
N ALA A 65 0.11 -13.27 5.74
CA ALA A 65 0.35 -14.72 5.91
C ALA A 65 1.81 -15.02 6.34
N ASP A 66 2.72 -14.04 6.25
CA ASP A 66 4.13 -14.20 6.64
C ASP A 66 4.25 -14.47 8.16
N PRO A 67 4.84 -15.61 8.59
CA PRO A 67 5.06 -15.90 10.00
C PRO A 67 5.96 -14.88 10.73
N LYS A 68 6.75 -14.11 9.98
CA LYS A 68 7.60 -13.04 10.54
C LYS A 68 6.84 -11.74 10.77
N TYR A 69 5.64 -11.61 10.23
CA TYR A 69 4.81 -10.44 10.48
C TYR A 69 4.35 -10.41 11.94
N PRO A 70 4.42 -9.27 12.65
CA PRO A 70 4.05 -9.21 14.05
C PRO A 70 2.57 -9.59 14.27
N SER A 71 2.32 -10.68 14.98
CA SER A 71 0.94 -11.18 15.21
C SER A 71 0.05 -10.17 15.91
N ALA A 72 0.62 -9.32 16.76
CA ALA A 72 -0.12 -8.27 17.47
C ALA A 72 -0.55 -7.10 16.56
N LEU A 73 0.07 -6.97 15.37
CA LEU A 73 -0.23 -5.92 14.39
C LEU A 73 -1.08 -6.45 13.21
N GLN A 74 -1.61 -7.67 13.29
CA GLN A 74 -2.52 -8.19 12.28
C GLN A 74 -3.82 -7.39 12.26
N VAL A 75 -4.18 -6.82 11.10
CA VAL A 75 -5.44 -6.10 10.87
C VAL A 75 -6.13 -6.69 9.65
N ASP A 76 -7.30 -7.29 9.84
CA ASP A 76 -8.16 -7.78 8.77
C ASP A 76 -9.40 -6.89 8.69
N THR A 77 -9.48 -6.04 7.67
CA THR A 77 -10.60 -5.08 7.55
C THR A 77 -11.98 -5.74 7.43
N ALA A 78 -12.05 -7.04 7.11
CA ALA A 78 -13.30 -7.80 7.16
C ALA A 78 -13.68 -8.29 8.58
N ARG A 79 -12.75 -8.21 9.57
CA ARG A 79 -12.92 -8.77 10.93
C ARG A 79 -12.30 -7.88 11.99
N MET A 80 -12.64 -6.59 11.96
CA MET A 80 -12.11 -5.63 12.93
C MET A 80 -12.85 -5.68 14.26
N GLY A 81 -12.07 -5.68 15.34
CA GLY A 81 -12.51 -5.43 16.71
C GLY A 81 -11.88 -4.13 17.24
N GLU A 82 -12.00 -3.89 18.54
CA GLU A 82 -11.49 -2.67 19.18
C GLU A 82 -9.98 -2.47 18.95
N ARG A 83 -9.19 -3.54 19.03
CA ARG A 83 -7.74 -3.49 18.83
C ARG A 83 -7.38 -3.06 17.41
N GLU A 84 -8.01 -3.64 16.41
CA GLU A 84 -7.75 -3.35 14.99
C GLU A 84 -8.15 -1.90 14.66
N PHE A 85 -9.28 -1.43 15.19
CA PHE A 85 -9.67 -0.03 15.06
C PHE A 85 -8.66 0.91 15.72
N ALA A 86 -8.17 0.60 16.93
CA ALA A 86 -7.15 1.41 17.61
C ALA A 86 -5.85 1.49 16.79
N LEU A 87 -5.35 0.38 16.22
CA LEU A 87 -4.16 0.37 15.36
C LEU A 87 -4.33 1.23 14.09
N MET A 88 -5.53 1.20 13.50
CA MET A 88 -5.84 2.02 12.33
C MET A 88 -5.97 3.50 12.69
N GLU A 89 -6.57 3.83 13.82
CA GLU A 89 -6.65 5.20 14.34
C GLU A 89 -5.27 5.78 14.64
N GLU A 90 -4.38 4.98 15.26
CA GLU A 90 -2.98 5.38 15.46
C GLU A 90 -2.26 5.67 14.13
N SER A 91 -2.50 4.85 13.09
CA SER A 91 -1.94 5.07 11.76
C SER A 91 -2.44 6.37 11.12
N ILE A 92 -3.74 6.67 11.22
CA ILE A 92 -4.37 7.89 10.72
C ILE A 92 -3.87 9.10 11.50
N THR A 93 -3.81 9.00 12.83
CA THR A 93 -3.30 10.06 13.71
C THR A 93 -1.83 10.37 13.43
N LEU A 94 -1.01 9.32 13.23
CA LEU A 94 0.39 9.48 12.83
C LEU A 94 0.50 10.24 11.50
N ALA A 95 -0.29 9.85 10.50
CA ALA A 95 -0.30 10.52 9.21
C ALA A 95 -0.64 12.02 9.35
N ASN A 96 -1.70 12.35 10.08
CA ASN A 96 -2.06 13.75 10.36
C ASN A 96 -0.91 14.50 11.05
N ARG A 97 -0.29 13.90 12.07
CA ARG A 97 0.80 14.49 12.85
C ARG A 97 2.03 14.85 12.02
N ILE A 98 2.38 14.02 11.03
CA ILE A 98 3.56 14.25 10.15
C ILE A 98 3.21 14.97 8.85
N GLY A 99 1.96 15.40 8.68
CA GLY A 99 1.50 16.04 7.45
C GLY A 99 1.41 15.09 6.24
N ALA A 100 1.41 13.77 6.49
CA ALA A 100 1.16 12.79 5.44
C ALA A 100 -0.32 12.83 5.02
N GLN A 101 -0.55 12.93 3.72
CA GLN A 101 -1.92 13.05 3.20
C GLN A 101 -2.60 11.70 2.98
N ILE A 102 -1.84 10.60 2.94
CA ILE A 102 -2.33 9.28 2.56
C ILE A 102 -1.91 8.24 3.60
N VAL A 103 -2.88 7.41 4.00
CA VAL A 103 -2.66 6.14 4.70
C VAL A 103 -3.07 5.00 3.79
N VAL A 104 -2.11 4.16 3.42
CA VAL A 104 -2.35 2.92 2.67
C VAL A 104 -2.89 1.87 3.62
N LEU A 105 -3.93 1.16 3.20
CA LEU A 105 -4.50 0.03 3.94
C LEU A 105 -4.88 -1.10 2.98
N HIS A 106 -4.82 -2.33 3.48
CA HIS A 106 -5.24 -3.49 2.72
C HIS A 106 -6.74 -3.80 2.91
N PRO A 107 -7.38 -4.41 1.91
CA PRO A 107 -8.70 -5.00 2.07
C PRO A 107 -8.64 -6.18 3.03
N GLY A 108 -9.82 -6.63 3.47
CA GLY A 108 -9.93 -7.82 4.30
C GLY A 108 -9.71 -9.11 3.54
N ARG A 109 -9.72 -10.21 4.28
CA ARG A 109 -9.57 -11.56 3.73
C ARG A 109 -10.92 -12.27 3.63
N ILE A 110 -11.09 -13.03 2.55
CA ILE A 110 -12.27 -13.87 2.34
C ILE A 110 -12.24 -15.00 3.38
N GLY A 111 -13.35 -15.20 4.05
CA GLY A 111 -13.56 -16.30 4.98
C GLY A 111 -14.46 -17.37 4.39
N SER A 112 -15.03 -18.22 5.27
CA SER A 112 -16.00 -19.25 4.87
C SER A 112 -17.30 -18.68 4.28
N ASP A 113 -17.66 -17.44 4.62
CA ASP A 113 -18.83 -16.73 4.11
C ASP A 113 -18.34 -15.41 3.49
N ARG A 114 -18.16 -15.41 2.17
CA ARG A 114 -17.67 -14.26 1.39
C ARG A 114 -18.59 -13.05 1.51
N GLU A 115 -19.88 -13.24 1.40
CA GLU A 115 -20.86 -12.12 1.40
C GLU A 115 -20.87 -11.42 2.76
N LYS A 116 -20.86 -12.18 3.84
CA LYS A 116 -20.78 -11.63 5.20
C LYS A 116 -19.46 -10.91 5.44
N ALA A 117 -18.34 -11.49 5.02
CA ALA A 117 -17.02 -10.89 5.15
C ALA A 117 -16.92 -9.58 4.34
N TYR A 118 -17.43 -9.57 3.10
CA TYR A 118 -17.49 -8.37 2.26
C TYR A 118 -18.33 -7.26 2.89
N SER A 119 -19.52 -7.59 3.37
CA SER A 119 -20.40 -6.61 4.03
C SER A 119 -19.76 -6.03 5.29
N SER A 120 -19.05 -6.86 6.07
CA SER A 120 -18.29 -6.41 7.24
C SER A 120 -17.13 -5.50 6.85
N MET A 121 -16.37 -5.85 5.81
CA MET A 121 -15.29 -5.03 5.28
C MET A 121 -15.78 -3.64 4.86
N VAL A 122 -16.84 -3.57 4.06
CA VAL A 122 -17.42 -2.29 3.62
C VAL A 122 -17.85 -1.44 4.81
N LYS A 123 -18.52 -2.05 5.82
CA LYS A 123 -18.92 -1.35 7.04
C LYS A 123 -17.70 -0.79 7.79
N ASN A 124 -16.65 -1.59 7.97
CA ASN A 124 -15.45 -1.19 8.69
C ASN A 124 -14.69 -0.09 7.92
N LEU A 125 -14.58 -0.22 6.59
CA LEU A 125 -14.00 0.83 5.73
C LEU A 125 -14.78 2.15 5.81
N SER A 126 -16.11 2.10 5.93
CA SER A 126 -16.92 3.31 6.12
C SER A 126 -16.61 4.02 7.43
N VAL A 127 -16.40 3.25 8.52
CA VAL A 127 -16.00 3.81 9.83
C VAL A 127 -14.61 4.43 9.72
N LEU A 128 -13.64 3.72 9.12
CA LEU A 128 -12.28 4.23 8.94
C LEU A 128 -12.24 5.49 8.05
N ALA A 129 -13.05 5.52 6.99
CA ALA A 129 -13.13 6.68 6.10
C ALA A 129 -13.70 7.92 6.80
N SER A 130 -14.69 7.75 7.69
CA SER A 130 -15.18 8.84 8.53
C SER A 130 -14.12 9.35 9.50
N MET A 131 -13.38 8.44 10.13
CA MET A 131 -12.25 8.79 11.00
C MET A 131 -11.17 9.55 10.21
N ALA A 132 -10.82 9.09 9.01
CA ALA A 132 -9.84 9.75 8.15
C ALA A 132 -10.31 11.17 7.74
N GLU A 133 -11.61 11.37 7.52
CA GLU A 133 -12.20 12.69 7.26
C GLU A 133 -11.97 13.64 8.44
N ASP A 134 -12.21 13.19 9.67
CA ASP A 134 -12.02 13.99 10.89
C ASP A 134 -10.56 14.47 11.06
N TYR A 135 -9.60 13.67 10.60
CA TYR A 135 -8.17 14.01 10.62
C TYR A 135 -7.65 14.66 9.32
N GLY A 136 -8.49 14.85 8.31
CA GLY A 136 -8.09 15.42 7.03
C GLY A 136 -7.12 14.53 6.22
N VAL A 137 -7.20 13.22 6.40
CA VAL A 137 -6.34 12.22 5.76
C VAL A 137 -7.13 11.45 4.70
N MET A 138 -6.46 10.99 3.64
CA MET A 138 -7.02 10.11 2.61
C MET A 138 -6.62 8.66 2.89
N LEU A 139 -7.55 7.74 2.83
CA LEU A 139 -7.28 6.30 2.83
C LEU A 139 -7.09 5.80 1.40
N GLY A 140 -5.97 5.13 1.15
CA GLY A 140 -5.69 4.44 -0.11
C GLY A 140 -5.89 2.94 0.06
N LEU A 141 -7.05 2.42 -0.35
CA LEU A 141 -7.32 0.98 -0.35
C LEU A 141 -6.56 0.32 -1.49
N GLU A 142 -5.68 -0.60 -1.14
CA GLU A 142 -4.78 -1.24 -2.09
C GLU A 142 -5.42 -2.45 -2.78
N ASN A 143 -5.20 -2.61 -4.10
CA ASN A 143 -5.51 -3.87 -4.77
C ASN A 143 -4.52 -4.95 -4.36
N LYS A 144 -5.03 -6.16 -4.10
CA LYS A 144 -4.19 -7.32 -3.75
C LYS A 144 -3.95 -8.24 -4.96
N GLU A 145 -2.95 -9.09 -4.82
CA GLU A 145 -2.62 -10.12 -5.82
C GLU A 145 -3.71 -11.20 -5.90
N GLY A 146 -4.11 -11.55 -7.12
CA GLY A 146 -5.10 -12.59 -7.40
C GLY A 146 -4.54 -14.01 -7.28
N THR A 147 -3.25 -14.18 -7.06
CA THR A 147 -2.59 -15.45 -6.82
C THR A 147 -2.93 -16.03 -5.44
N ASP A 148 -3.34 -15.20 -4.46
CA ASP A 148 -3.96 -15.63 -3.22
C ASP A 148 -5.50 -15.48 -3.31
N PRO A 149 -6.26 -16.56 -3.46
CA PRO A 149 -7.71 -16.52 -3.63
C PRO A 149 -8.47 -16.07 -2.37
N SER A 150 -7.79 -15.88 -1.25
CA SER A 150 -8.40 -15.37 -0.01
C SER A 150 -8.40 -13.85 0.08
N ASN A 151 -7.82 -13.14 -0.87
CA ASN A 151 -7.81 -11.68 -0.91
C ASN A 151 -9.12 -11.11 -1.47
N PHE A 152 -9.65 -10.06 -0.84
CA PHE A 152 -10.59 -9.15 -1.47
C PHE A 152 -9.84 -8.13 -2.33
N CYS A 153 -10.55 -7.50 -3.26
CA CYS A 153 -10.04 -6.42 -4.11
C CYS A 153 -8.81 -6.80 -4.96
N SER A 154 -8.68 -8.07 -5.34
CA SER A 154 -7.67 -8.48 -6.30
C SER A 154 -8.02 -8.10 -7.74
N GLU A 155 -9.31 -7.94 -8.05
CA GLU A 155 -9.78 -7.48 -9.36
C GLU A 155 -10.12 -5.98 -9.31
N ALA A 156 -9.87 -5.27 -10.42
CA ALA A 156 -10.14 -3.84 -10.53
C ALA A 156 -11.60 -3.47 -10.25
N GLU A 157 -12.53 -4.28 -10.77
CA GLU A 157 -13.96 -4.07 -10.63
C GLU A 157 -14.43 -4.26 -9.17
N GLU A 158 -13.81 -5.18 -8.42
CA GLU A 158 -14.15 -5.36 -7.01
C GLU A 158 -13.63 -4.21 -6.16
N LEU A 159 -12.40 -3.75 -6.40
CA LEU A 159 -11.87 -2.56 -5.72
C LEU A 159 -12.68 -1.32 -6.03
N PHE A 160 -12.99 -1.08 -7.32
CA PHE A 160 -13.85 0.02 -7.75
C PHE A 160 -15.21 -0.03 -7.05
N ARG A 161 -15.89 -1.18 -7.09
CA ARG A 161 -17.19 -1.38 -6.43
C ARG A 161 -17.10 -1.15 -4.93
N THR A 162 -16.03 -1.58 -4.28
CA THR A 162 -15.84 -1.38 -2.83
C THR A 162 -15.75 0.10 -2.49
N ILE A 163 -14.93 0.88 -3.22
CA ILE A 163 -14.79 2.33 -3.05
C ILE A 163 -16.12 3.04 -3.27
N GLU A 164 -16.84 2.70 -4.36
CA GLU A 164 -18.14 3.31 -4.67
C GLU A 164 -19.22 2.93 -3.64
N THR A 165 -19.15 1.72 -3.08
CA THR A 165 -20.12 1.28 -2.05
C THR A 165 -19.90 1.99 -0.73
N VAL A 166 -18.66 2.23 -0.32
CA VAL A 166 -18.31 3.05 0.85
C VAL A 166 -18.72 4.50 0.64
N ASN A 167 -18.62 5.00 -0.60
CA ASN A 167 -19.07 6.33 -1.03
C ASN A 167 -18.55 7.48 -0.13
N SER A 168 -17.28 7.44 0.22
CA SER A 168 -16.61 8.50 0.98
C SER A 168 -15.61 9.27 0.12
N GLY A 169 -15.51 10.58 0.34
CA GLY A 169 -14.46 11.43 -0.22
C GLY A 169 -13.06 11.06 0.27
N HIS A 170 -12.98 10.37 1.41
CA HIS A 170 -11.73 10.01 2.09
C HIS A 170 -11.31 8.53 1.91
N LEU A 171 -11.92 7.79 0.97
CA LEU A 171 -11.48 6.47 0.55
C LEU A 171 -11.28 6.44 -0.97
N LYS A 172 -10.07 6.14 -1.39
CA LYS A 172 -9.65 6.03 -2.79
C LYS A 172 -8.78 4.79 -2.98
N ALA A 173 -8.18 4.60 -4.15
CA ALA A 173 -7.32 3.46 -4.46
C ALA A 173 -5.84 3.80 -4.27
N THR A 174 -5.10 2.94 -3.58
CA THR A 174 -3.69 2.71 -3.83
C THR A 174 -3.59 1.65 -4.92
N PHE A 175 -2.97 1.99 -6.03
CA PHE A 175 -2.79 1.04 -7.13
C PHE A 175 -1.40 0.43 -7.05
N ASP A 176 -1.36 -0.86 -6.69
CA ASP A 176 -0.17 -1.69 -6.78
C ASP A 176 -0.12 -2.38 -8.15
N ILE A 177 0.86 -1.98 -8.97
CA ILE A 177 1.00 -2.51 -10.33
C ILE A 177 1.55 -3.95 -10.34
N GLY A 178 2.36 -4.32 -9.36
CA GLY A 178 2.88 -5.69 -9.23
C GLY A 178 1.78 -6.67 -8.88
N HIS A 179 0.93 -6.35 -7.91
CA HIS A 179 -0.26 -7.14 -7.58
C HIS A 179 -1.20 -7.26 -8.78
N ALA A 180 -1.44 -6.15 -9.50
CA ALA A 180 -2.26 -6.17 -10.70
C ALA A 180 -1.63 -7.03 -11.81
N ASN A 181 -0.29 -7.02 -11.97
CA ASN A 181 0.41 -7.87 -12.92
C ASN A 181 0.21 -9.37 -12.61
N LEU A 182 0.27 -9.77 -11.32
CA LEU A 182 -0.03 -11.14 -10.88
C LEU A 182 -1.48 -11.53 -11.21
N THR A 183 -2.43 -10.68 -10.87
CA THR A 183 -3.85 -10.87 -11.17
C THR A 183 -4.10 -11.01 -12.68
N CYS A 184 -3.41 -10.23 -13.47
CA CYS A 184 -3.50 -10.25 -14.93
C CYS A 184 -2.73 -11.40 -15.59
N GLY A 185 -1.96 -12.18 -14.83
CA GLY A 185 -1.13 -13.26 -15.39
C GLY A 185 -0.04 -12.77 -16.34
N GLY A 186 0.56 -11.61 -16.07
CA GLY A 186 1.57 -10.97 -16.92
C GLY A 186 1.03 -10.40 -18.25
N ASN A 187 -0.30 -10.31 -18.41
CA ASN A 187 -0.91 -9.83 -19.65
C ASN A 187 -1.05 -8.31 -19.67
N SER A 188 -0.30 -7.62 -20.53
CA SER A 188 -0.26 -6.17 -20.62
C SER A 188 -1.61 -5.52 -20.99
N GLU A 189 -2.44 -6.17 -21.81
CA GLU A 189 -3.75 -5.61 -22.17
C GLU A 189 -4.72 -5.63 -20.99
N LYS A 190 -4.73 -6.73 -20.23
CA LYS A 190 -5.51 -6.83 -18.99
C LYS A 190 -5.03 -5.80 -17.97
N LEU A 191 -3.71 -5.64 -17.81
CA LEU A 191 -3.12 -4.64 -16.90
C LEU A 191 -3.54 -3.21 -17.29
N ARG A 192 -3.56 -2.88 -18.58
CA ARG A 192 -4.07 -1.58 -19.06
C ARG A 192 -5.55 -1.39 -18.75
N THR A 193 -6.36 -2.42 -18.91
CA THR A 193 -7.78 -2.38 -18.55
C THR A 193 -7.95 -2.16 -17.04
N PHE A 194 -7.13 -2.83 -16.23
CA PHE A 194 -7.11 -2.65 -14.78
C PHE A 194 -6.86 -1.17 -14.40
N VAL A 195 -5.82 -0.57 -14.98
CA VAL A 195 -5.51 0.86 -14.78
C VAL A 195 -6.66 1.75 -15.22
N GLN A 196 -7.26 1.50 -16.39
CA GLN A 196 -8.37 2.30 -16.92
C GLN A 196 -9.60 2.26 -16.01
N THR A 197 -9.90 1.11 -15.41
CA THR A 197 -11.02 0.95 -14.48
C THR A 197 -10.83 1.84 -13.23
N LEU A 198 -9.62 1.91 -12.70
CA LEU A 198 -9.33 2.61 -11.45
C LEU A 198 -8.81 4.05 -11.61
N GLN A 199 -8.45 4.49 -12.82
CA GLN A 199 -7.66 5.72 -13.06
C GLN A 199 -8.16 6.98 -12.34
N LYS A 200 -9.49 7.11 -12.13
CA LYS A 200 -10.09 8.28 -11.46
C LYS A 200 -10.07 8.18 -9.94
N HIS A 201 -9.78 7.01 -9.41
CA HIS A 201 -9.77 6.72 -7.97
C HIS A 201 -8.35 6.59 -7.42
N ILE A 202 -7.32 6.47 -8.27
CA ILE A 202 -5.94 6.27 -7.85
C ILE A 202 -5.39 7.55 -7.22
N VAL A 203 -4.97 7.45 -5.95
CA VAL A 203 -4.32 8.53 -5.19
C VAL A 203 -2.89 8.21 -4.83
N HIS A 204 -2.50 6.92 -4.85
CA HIS A 204 -1.16 6.46 -4.53
C HIS A 204 -0.76 5.28 -5.43
N LEU A 205 0.54 5.08 -5.64
CA LEU A 205 1.08 4.01 -6.48
C LEU A 205 2.12 3.23 -5.70
N HIS A 206 2.01 1.89 -5.72
CA HIS A 206 3.07 0.97 -5.37
C HIS A 206 3.67 0.35 -6.62
N LEU A 207 4.99 0.34 -6.68
CA LEU A 207 5.75 -0.06 -7.86
C LEU A 207 6.79 -1.11 -7.48
N HIS A 208 6.53 -2.32 -7.86
CA HIS A 208 7.47 -3.43 -7.86
C HIS A 208 7.22 -4.33 -9.06
N ASP A 209 8.13 -5.23 -9.35
CA ASP A 209 8.05 -6.15 -10.48
C ASP A 209 7.93 -7.59 -10.00
N ASN A 210 7.42 -8.45 -10.87
CA ASN A 210 7.30 -9.88 -10.69
C ASN A 210 7.18 -10.59 -12.04
N ASN A 211 7.04 -11.91 -12.03
CA ASN A 211 6.95 -12.72 -13.26
C ASN A 211 5.50 -12.99 -13.72
N GLY A 212 4.51 -12.31 -13.15
CA GLY A 212 3.10 -12.40 -13.53
C GLY A 212 2.46 -13.76 -13.25
N GLN A 213 3.03 -14.56 -12.37
CA GLN A 213 2.54 -15.91 -12.05
C GLN A 213 2.81 -16.26 -10.59
N TRP A 214 2.02 -17.19 -10.07
CA TRP A 214 2.24 -17.76 -8.75
C TRP A 214 3.61 -18.46 -8.66
N THR A 215 4.32 -18.26 -7.56
CA THR A 215 5.52 -19.01 -7.17
C THR A 215 5.45 -19.34 -5.69
N GLU A 216 6.26 -20.31 -5.22
CA GLU A 216 6.35 -20.64 -3.78
C GLU A 216 6.89 -19.47 -2.93
N LYS A 217 7.56 -18.52 -3.57
CA LYS A 217 8.09 -17.35 -2.90
C LYS A 217 7.04 -16.24 -2.90
N TYR A 218 6.44 -16.00 -1.74
CA TYR A 218 5.44 -14.95 -1.51
C TYR A 218 4.26 -14.99 -2.49
N ASP A 219 3.81 -16.19 -2.88
CA ASP A 219 2.72 -16.38 -3.86
C ASP A 219 2.95 -15.69 -5.21
N GLY A 220 4.23 -15.41 -5.54
CA GLY A 220 4.66 -14.68 -6.72
C GLY A 220 4.88 -13.18 -6.50
N ASP A 221 4.50 -12.66 -5.34
CA ASP A 221 4.67 -11.25 -4.96
C ASP A 221 6.11 -10.98 -4.47
N GLU A 222 7.06 -11.05 -5.41
CA GLU A 222 8.48 -11.08 -5.11
C GLU A 222 9.10 -9.70 -4.86
N HIS A 223 8.36 -8.61 -5.06
CA HIS A 223 8.84 -7.24 -4.91
C HIS A 223 10.19 -6.96 -5.62
N MET A 224 10.33 -7.47 -6.85
CA MET A 224 11.52 -7.24 -7.66
C MET A 224 11.59 -5.76 -8.09
N ALA A 225 12.80 -5.27 -8.34
CA ALA A 225 12.92 -3.91 -8.89
C ALA A 225 12.28 -3.79 -10.27
N PRO A 226 11.56 -2.69 -10.58
CA PRO A 226 11.01 -2.45 -11.90
C PRO A 226 12.01 -2.69 -13.02
N GLY A 227 11.66 -3.56 -13.96
CA GLY A 227 12.49 -4.01 -15.09
C GLY A 227 13.27 -5.30 -14.86
N LYS A 228 13.11 -5.96 -13.68
CA LYS A 228 13.68 -7.30 -13.42
C LYS A 228 12.68 -8.44 -13.69
N GLY A 229 11.40 -8.13 -13.83
CA GLY A 229 10.33 -9.07 -14.14
C GLY A 229 9.67 -8.80 -15.49
N CYS A 230 8.35 -8.97 -15.55
CA CYS A 230 7.59 -8.83 -16.81
C CYS A 230 6.48 -7.77 -16.75
N THR A 231 6.39 -6.97 -15.69
CA THR A 231 5.35 -5.94 -15.54
C THR A 231 5.48 -4.85 -16.61
N ASP A 232 4.39 -4.59 -17.34
CA ASP A 232 4.34 -3.49 -18.33
C ASP A 232 4.07 -2.14 -17.63
N PHE A 233 5.11 -1.50 -17.12
CA PHE A 233 5.02 -0.18 -16.49
C PHE A 233 4.50 0.91 -17.42
N SER A 234 4.54 0.71 -18.74
CA SER A 234 4.00 1.69 -19.70
C SER A 234 2.48 1.89 -19.55
N ALA A 235 1.78 0.97 -18.88
CA ALA A 235 0.37 1.12 -18.51
C ALA A 235 0.12 2.36 -17.64
N LEU A 236 1.10 2.79 -16.84
CA LEU A 236 1.00 4.00 -16.00
C LEU A 236 0.90 5.30 -16.81
N LYS A 237 1.26 5.29 -18.12
CA LYS A 237 1.02 6.45 -19.01
C LYS A 237 -0.46 6.80 -19.16
N LEU A 238 -1.36 5.86 -18.88
CA LEU A 238 -2.80 6.12 -18.84
C LEU A 238 -3.19 7.07 -17.71
N LEU A 239 -2.33 7.22 -16.69
CA LEU A 239 -2.53 8.13 -15.55
C LEU A 239 -1.96 9.53 -15.84
N SER A 240 -2.22 10.10 -17.01
CA SER A 240 -1.65 11.38 -17.44
C SER A 240 -1.90 12.58 -16.51
N GLY A 241 -2.95 12.50 -15.68
CA GLY A 241 -3.30 13.50 -14.66
C GLY A 241 -2.72 13.24 -13.26
N TYR A 242 -2.08 12.10 -13.05
CA TYR A 242 -1.54 11.75 -11.73
C TYR A 242 -0.37 12.66 -11.34
N ARG A 243 -0.42 13.16 -10.10
CA ARG A 243 0.59 14.08 -9.53
C ARG A 243 1.16 13.58 -8.21
N GLY A 244 0.76 12.37 -7.80
CA GLY A 244 1.22 11.75 -6.56
C GLY A 244 2.60 11.09 -6.68
N VAL A 245 2.90 10.27 -5.69
CA VAL A 245 4.17 9.60 -5.52
C VAL A 245 4.19 8.27 -6.26
N TYR A 246 5.30 7.99 -6.93
CA TYR A 246 5.65 6.70 -7.51
C TYR A 246 6.49 5.94 -6.47
N ASN A 247 5.81 5.26 -5.54
CA ASN A 247 6.46 4.59 -4.41
C ASN A 247 7.07 3.25 -4.84
N LEU A 248 8.39 3.12 -4.72
CA LEU A 248 9.11 1.87 -4.99
C LEU A 248 9.00 0.97 -3.77
N GLU A 249 8.29 -0.13 -3.92
CA GLU A 249 8.07 -1.11 -2.85
C GLU A 249 8.97 -2.34 -3.04
N VAL A 250 10.27 -2.13 -2.82
CA VAL A 250 11.34 -3.11 -3.03
C VAL A 250 12.20 -3.29 -1.78
N PHE A 251 13.03 -4.34 -1.71
CA PHE A 251 13.69 -4.74 -0.48
C PHE A 251 15.12 -4.18 -0.29
N SER A 252 15.64 -3.39 -1.22
CA SER A 252 16.99 -2.83 -1.09
C SER A 252 17.14 -1.45 -1.74
N VAL A 253 18.12 -0.70 -1.28
CA VAL A 253 18.50 0.60 -1.84
C VAL A 253 18.99 0.46 -3.29
N GLU A 254 19.69 -0.63 -3.60
CA GLU A 254 20.13 -0.95 -4.95
C GLU A 254 18.94 -1.15 -5.90
N ASP A 255 17.88 -1.81 -5.43
CA ASP A 255 16.65 -2.02 -6.20
C ASP A 255 15.89 -0.72 -6.41
N ILE A 256 15.89 0.20 -5.44
CA ILE A 256 15.34 1.55 -5.60
C ILE A 256 16.07 2.29 -6.73
N HIS A 257 17.39 2.30 -6.68
CA HIS A 257 18.19 2.99 -7.68
C HIS A 257 17.98 2.41 -9.09
N PHE A 258 17.98 1.08 -9.21
CA PHE A 258 17.75 0.38 -10.48
C PHE A 258 16.33 0.64 -11.01
N GLY A 259 15.30 0.45 -10.18
CA GLY A 259 13.90 0.62 -10.54
C GLY A 259 13.57 2.05 -10.95
N LYS A 260 14.06 3.04 -10.21
CA LYS A 260 13.92 4.46 -10.56
C LYS A 260 14.45 4.75 -11.96
N LYS A 261 15.68 4.33 -12.27
CA LYS A 261 16.28 4.52 -13.60
C LYS A 261 15.48 3.85 -14.71
N THR A 262 14.90 2.68 -14.43
CA THR A 262 14.07 1.95 -15.39
C THR A 262 12.76 2.69 -15.68
N LEU A 263 12.10 3.16 -14.62
CA LEU A 263 10.84 3.90 -14.73
C LEU A 263 11.03 5.25 -15.44
N GLU A 264 12.10 6.00 -15.16
CA GLU A 264 12.44 7.25 -15.84
C GLU A 264 12.61 7.10 -17.36
N LYS A 265 12.95 5.89 -17.84
CA LYS A 265 13.08 5.57 -19.26
C LYS A 265 11.77 5.06 -19.87
N SER A 266 10.90 4.47 -19.05
CA SER A 266 9.69 3.79 -19.49
C SER A 266 8.47 4.70 -19.49
N LEU A 267 8.44 5.72 -18.62
CA LEU A 267 7.36 6.68 -18.44
C LEU A 267 7.69 8.05 -19.01
#